data_78a806ae09188d662164eda817ae676c
#
_entry.id   78a806ae09188d662164eda817ae676c
#
_cell.length_a   1.000
_cell.length_b   1.000
_cell.length_c   1.000
_cell.angle_alpha   90.00
_cell.angle_beta   90.00
_cell.angle_gamma   90.00
#
_symmetry.space_group_name_H-M   'P 1'
#
loop_
_entity.id
_entity.type
_entity.pdbx_description
1 polymer ?
#
loop_
_entity_poly.entity_id
_entity_poly.type
_entity_poly.pdbx_seq_one_letter_code
_entity_poly.pdbx_strand_id
1 'polypeptide(L)'
;MSFVYSVKFICGVQNPSTTCTPVRPGAYATEINIHNFHPTTPPTVPPATAIIQKRILLLVHNNQPVGLEPNIVTATPFATINLPPDSATMDNCCNLGPNFAPNTLNIGFLELFSTTGS
;
A
#
# COMPACT_ATOMS: atom_id res chain seq x y z
N MET A 1 -7.91 -8.20 18.93
CA MET A 1 -7.79 -6.80 18.47
C MET A 1 -7.43 -6.79 16.99
N SER A 2 -8.01 -5.92 16.21
CA SER A 2 -7.69 -5.79 14.78
C SER A 2 -7.10 -4.41 14.50
N PHE A 3 -6.24 -4.37 13.50
CA PHE A 3 -5.66 -3.12 13.02
C PHE A 3 -5.98 -2.92 11.57
N VAL A 4 -6.22 -1.67 11.18
CA VAL A 4 -6.35 -1.27 9.78
C VAL A 4 -5.50 -0.04 9.57
N TYR A 5 -4.62 -0.13 8.59
CA TYR A 5 -3.80 1.01 8.15
C TYR A 5 -4.01 1.21 6.67
N SER A 6 -4.13 2.46 6.26
CA SER A 6 -4.17 2.84 4.85
C SER A 6 -2.96 3.69 4.56
N VAL A 7 -2.12 3.24 3.62
CA VAL A 7 -0.89 3.92 3.26
C VAL A 7 -0.97 4.35 1.81
N LYS A 8 -0.84 5.65 1.56
CA LYS A 8 -0.88 6.18 0.20
C LYS A 8 0.38 5.80 -0.56
N PHE A 9 0.22 5.42 -1.82
CA PHE A 9 1.35 5.24 -2.73
C PHE A 9 1.15 6.03 -4.01
N ILE A 10 2.26 6.45 -4.59
CA ILE A 10 2.30 7.12 -5.89
C ILE A 10 3.40 6.43 -6.70
N CYS A 11 3.04 5.90 -7.85
CA CYS A 11 3.96 5.13 -8.69
C CYS A 11 3.86 5.59 -10.13
N GLY A 12 4.99 5.77 -10.77
CA GLY A 12 5.04 6.04 -12.20
C GLY A 12 5.39 7.47 -12.55
N VAL A 13 4.82 7.98 -13.63
CA VAL A 13 5.22 9.26 -14.19
C VAL A 13 4.00 10.15 -14.40
N GLN A 14 4.10 11.38 -13.89
CA GLN A 14 3.16 12.47 -14.24
C GLN A 14 3.81 13.33 -15.29
N ASN A 15 3.24 13.36 -16.48
CA ASN A 15 3.69 14.23 -17.55
C ASN A 15 3.21 15.67 -17.33
N PRO A 16 3.93 16.67 -17.84
CA PRO A 16 3.46 18.06 -17.81
C PRO A 16 2.11 18.17 -18.50
N SER A 17 1.22 18.98 -17.92
CA SER A 17 -0.12 19.22 -18.47
C SER A 17 -0.59 20.60 -18.07
N THR A 18 -1.44 21.19 -18.91
CA THR A 18 -2.10 22.46 -18.60
C THR A 18 -3.39 22.28 -17.82
N THR A 19 -3.84 21.03 -17.66
CA THR A 19 -5.05 20.71 -16.86
C THR A 19 -4.66 20.34 -15.43
N CYS A 20 -5.66 20.21 -14.58
CA CYS A 20 -5.44 19.78 -13.20
C CYS A 20 -4.79 18.39 -13.17
N THR A 21 -3.61 18.29 -12.59
CA THR A 21 -2.92 17.02 -12.40
C THR A 21 -2.94 16.63 -10.93
N PRO A 22 -3.03 15.34 -10.62
CA PRO A 22 -3.06 14.89 -9.21
C PRO A 22 -1.76 15.16 -8.47
N VAL A 23 -0.64 15.20 -9.19
CA VAL A 23 0.67 15.49 -8.63
C VAL A 23 1.46 16.36 -9.61
N ARG A 24 2.55 16.95 -9.15
CA ARG A 24 3.45 17.70 -10.02
C ARG A 24 4.07 16.78 -11.08
N PRO A 25 4.45 17.31 -12.25
CA PRO A 25 5.18 16.51 -13.22
C PRO A 25 6.45 15.92 -12.63
N GLY A 26 6.75 14.68 -13.00
CA GLY A 26 7.93 13.99 -12.52
C GLY A 26 7.74 12.49 -12.43
N ALA A 27 8.79 11.81 -11.98
CA ALA A 27 8.77 10.38 -11.74
C ALA A 27 8.59 10.13 -10.24
N TYR A 28 7.75 9.16 -9.91
CA TYR A 28 7.38 8.85 -8.53
C TYR A 28 7.58 7.38 -8.23
N ALA A 29 8.05 7.11 -7.02
CA ALA A 29 8.18 5.75 -6.49
C ALA A 29 7.86 5.78 -5.01
N THR A 30 7.19 4.76 -4.54
CA THR A 30 6.84 4.61 -3.12
C THR A 30 7.37 3.29 -2.62
N GLU A 31 7.91 3.32 -1.40
CA GLU A 31 8.32 2.14 -0.67
C GLU A 31 7.57 2.13 0.66
N ILE A 32 6.91 1.02 0.97
CA ILE A 32 6.15 0.87 2.20
C ILE A 32 6.80 -0.24 3.01
N ASN A 33 7.25 0.10 4.21
CA ASN A 33 7.93 -0.83 5.11
C ASN A 33 6.98 -1.27 6.20
N ILE A 34 6.91 -2.57 6.43
CA ILE A 34 6.03 -3.18 7.42
C ILE A 34 6.90 -3.94 8.40
N HIS A 35 6.77 -3.60 9.68
CA HIS A 35 7.56 -4.22 10.75
C HIS A 35 6.63 -4.75 11.83
N ASN A 36 6.74 -6.05 12.12
CA ASN A 36 6.05 -6.63 13.26
C ASN A 36 6.94 -6.43 14.49
N PHE A 37 6.88 -5.23 15.06
CA PHE A 37 7.70 -4.87 16.21
C PHE A 37 7.34 -5.74 17.41
N HIS A 38 8.38 -6.32 18.03
CA HIS A 38 8.19 -7.11 19.23
C HIS A 38 9.35 -6.88 20.19
N PRO A 39 9.09 -6.28 21.35
CA PRO A 39 10.16 -6.06 22.33
C PRO A 39 10.76 -7.41 22.79
N THR A 40 12.09 -7.45 22.88
CA THR A 40 12.78 -8.67 23.21
C THR A 40 12.99 -8.88 24.71
N THR A 41 12.74 -7.86 25.55
CA THR A 41 13.11 -7.93 26.98
C THR A 41 12.15 -7.23 27.90
N PRO A 42 11.75 -7.85 28.99
CA PRO A 42 11.32 -9.24 29.04
C PRO A 42 9.95 -9.35 28.45
N PRO A 43 9.70 -10.27 27.58
CA PRO A 43 8.36 -10.38 27.01
C PRO A 43 7.41 -10.85 28.09
N THR A 44 6.46 -10.02 28.47
CA THR A 44 5.38 -10.43 29.34
C THR A 44 4.33 -11.23 28.57
N VAL A 45 4.37 -11.13 27.24
CA VAL A 45 3.49 -11.84 26.34
C VAL A 45 4.37 -12.55 25.31
N PRO A 46 4.11 -13.83 24.98
CA PRO A 46 4.89 -14.52 23.97
C PRO A 46 4.84 -13.79 22.62
N PRO A 47 5.98 -13.74 21.89
CA PRO A 47 5.98 -13.19 20.56
C PRO A 47 5.00 -13.91 19.64
N ALA A 48 4.33 -13.17 18.80
CA ALA A 48 3.35 -13.74 17.88
C ALA A 48 3.62 -13.31 16.45
N THR A 49 3.35 -14.23 15.51
CA THR A 49 3.36 -13.92 14.09
C THR A 49 2.13 -13.11 13.76
N ALA A 50 2.33 -12.00 13.06
CA ALA A 50 1.23 -11.20 12.56
C ALA A 50 0.75 -11.75 11.22
N ILE A 51 -0.55 -11.99 11.10
CA ILE A 51 -1.17 -12.34 9.84
C ILE A 51 -1.76 -11.06 9.27
N ILE A 52 -1.23 -10.61 8.15
CA ILE A 52 -1.61 -9.33 7.56
C ILE A 52 -2.23 -9.58 6.20
N GLN A 53 -3.49 -9.16 6.05
CA GLN A 53 -4.17 -9.15 4.78
C GLN A 53 -3.94 -7.78 4.14
N LYS A 54 -3.55 -7.79 2.87
CA LYS A 54 -3.29 -6.57 2.12
C LYS A 54 -4.31 -6.42 1.02
N ARG A 55 -4.85 -5.20 0.88
CA ARG A 55 -5.80 -4.85 -0.18
C ARG A 55 -5.35 -3.55 -0.83
N ILE A 56 -5.69 -3.39 -2.10
CA ILE A 56 -5.33 -2.21 -2.87
C ILE A 56 -6.58 -1.48 -3.31
N LEU A 57 -6.55 -0.15 -3.19
CA LEU A 57 -7.54 0.75 -3.77
C LEU A 57 -6.81 1.68 -4.73
N LEU A 58 -7.15 1.61 -6.01
CA LEU A 58 -6.56 2.48 -7.03
C LEU A 58 -7.47 3.66 -7.31
N LEU A 59 -6.97 4.87 -7.12
CA LEU A 59 -7.70 6.10 -7.41
C LEU A 59 -7.31 6.67 -8.76
N VAL A 60 -6.06 6.48 -9.16
CA VAL A 60 -5.56 6.77 -10.50
C VAL A 60 -4.90 5.51 -11.02
N HIS A 61 -5.35 5.02 -12.15
CA HIS A 61 -4.82 3.81 -12.77
C HIS A 61 -4.44 4.08 -14.21
N ASN A 62 -3.16 3.96 -14.50
CA ASN A 62 -2.60 4.21 -15.83
C ASN A 62 -3.08 5.55 -16.40
N ASN A 63 -2.87 6.61 -15.62
CA ASN A 63 -3.25 7.99 -15.91
C ASN A 63 -4.74 8.30 -15.83
N GLN A 64 -5.60 7.32 -15.57
CA GLN A 64 -7.05 7.54 -15.53
C GLN A 64 -7.51 7.74 -14.10
N PRO A 65 -8.21 8.84 -13.80
CA PRO A 65 -8.70 9.12 -12.44
C PRO A 65 -9.98 8.33 -12.15
N VAL A 66 -9.82 7.04 -11.93
CA VAL A 66 -10.96 6.11 -11.75
C VAL A 66 -11.71 6.34 -10.45
N GLY A 67 -11.08 6.97 -9.45
CA GLY A 67 -11.70 7.26 -8.16
C GLY A 67 -12.09 8.73 -7.98
N LEU A 68 -12.19 9.51 -9.06
CA LEU A 68 -12.63 10.90 -8.96
C LEU A 68 -14.14 10.96 -8.81
N GLU A 69 -14.61 11.72 -7.82
CA GLU A 69 -16.04 11.84 -7.58
C GLU A 69 -16.82 12.24 -8.84
N PRO A 70 -17.99 11.67 -9.07
CA PRO A 70 -18.77 10.79 -8.17
C PRO A 70 -18.36 9.32 -8.20
N ASN A 71 -17.30 8.95 -8.88
CA ASN A 71 -16.86 7.56 -8.97
C ASN A 71 -16.23 7.11 -7.66
N ILE A 72 -16.51 5.87 -7.28
CA ILE A 72 -16.01 5.27 -6.05
C ILE A 72 -15.28 3.98 -6.43
N VAL A 73 -14.12 3.77 -5.81
CA VAL A 73 -13.37 2.52 -5.97
C VAL A 73 -13.49 1.69 -4.70
N THR A 74 -13.39 0.38 -4.86
CA THR A 74 -13.46 -0.55 -3.74
C THR A 74 -12.14 -1.30 -3.61
N ALA A 75 -11.88 -1.80 -2.39
CA ALA A 75 -10.65 -2.51 -2.10
C ALA A 75 -10.62 -3.87 -2.81
N THR A 76 -9.49 -4.18 -3.39
CA THR A 76 -9.23 -5.47 -4.05
C THR A 76 -8.18 -6.22 -3.24
N PRO A 77 -8.42 -7.50 -2.89
CA PRO A 77 -7.40 -8.29 -2.22
C PRO A 77 -6.10 -8.34 -3.02
N PHE A 78 -4.98 -8.17 -2.34
CA PHE A 78 -3.66 -8.17 -2.94
C PHE A 78 -2.84 -9.37 -2.51
N ALA A 79 -2.70 -9.58 -1.20
CA ALA A 79 -1.91 -10.67 -0.64
C ALA A 79 -2.23 -10.86 0.83
N THR A 80 -1.86 -12.02 1.35
CA THR A 80 -1.84 -12.28 2.79
C THR A 80 -0.45 -12.74 3.16
N ILE A 81 0.13 -12.13 4.18
CA ILE A 81 1.47 -12.48 4.62
C ILE A 81 1.47 -12.86 6.10
N ASN A 82 2.42 -13.72 6.46
CA ASN A 82 2.73 -14.04 7.84
C ASN A 82 4.05 -13.38 8.18
N LEU A 83 4.02 -12.46 9.14
CA LEU A 83 5.19 -11.70 9.52
C LEU A 83 5.62 -12.15 10.91
N PRO A 84 6.72 -12.90 11.03
CA PRO A 84 7.20 -13.40 12.32
C PRO A 84 7.53 -12.26 13.29
N PRO A 85 7.65 -12.56 14.59
CA PRO A 85 8.01 -11.52 15.56
C PRO A 85 9.31 -10.82 15.19
N ASP A 86 9.32 -9.50 15.34
CA ASP A 86 10.46 -8.63 15.10
C ASP A 86 11.09 -8.80 13.73
N SER A 87 10.27 -9.07 12.73
CA SER A 87 10.67 -9.16 11.33
C SER A 87 9.98 -8.07 10.53
N ALA A 88 10.48 -7.84 9.32
CA ALA A 88 9.99 -6.77 8.48
C ALA A 88 9.91 -7.22 7.03
N THR A 89 9.07 -6.54 6.28
CA THR A 89 8.96 -6.71 4.84
C THR A 89 8.69 -5.37 4.18
N MET A 90 8.66 -5.35 2.87
CA MET A 90 8.53 -4.12 2.10
C MET A 90 7.65 -4.36 0.88
N ASP A 91 6.82 -3.38 0.58
CA ASP A 91 6.12 -3.28 -0.69
C ASP A 91 6.61 -2.04 -1.43
N ASN A 92 6.75 -2.14 -2.73
CA ASN A 92 7.14 -1.02 -3.58
C ASN A 92 6.33 -1.02 -4.88
N CYS A 93 6.61 -0.08 -5.76
CA CYS A 93 5.83 0.06 -7.00
C CYS A 93 5.91 -1.17 -7.90
N CYS A 94 6.98 -1.95 -7.82
CA CYS A 94 7.13 -3.14 -8.67
C CYS A 94 6.17 -4.26 -8.25
N ASN A 95 6.01 -4.48 -6.94
CA ASN A 95 5.12 -5.54 -6.49
C ASN A 95 3.69 -5.08 -6.22
N LEU A 96 3.47 -3.77 -5.99
CA LEU A 96 2.12 -3.24 -5.83
C LEU A 96 1.34 -3.26 -7.13
N GLY A 97 2.00 -3.09 -8.25
CA GLY A 97 1.33 -3.01 -9.52
C GLY A 97 2.08 -3.64 -10.67
N PRO A 98 2.16 -4.99 -10.72
CA PRO A 98 2.79 -5.65 -11.87
C PRO A 98 2.09 -5.33 -13.18
N ASN A 99 0.82 -4.89 -13.11
CA ASN A 99 0.02 -4.55 -14.29
C ASN A 99 0.00 -3.06 -14.58
N PHE A 100 0.81 -2.25 -13.91
CA PHE A 100 0.92 -0.83 -14.21
C PHE A 100 1.64 -0.66 -15.55
N ALA A 101 1.01 0.10 -16.47
CA ALA A 101 1.62 0.36 -17.75
C ALA A 101 2.86 1.24 -17.58
N PRO A 102 3.92 1.03 -18.40
CA PRO A 102 5.11 1.86 -18.31
C PRO A 102 4.81 3.33 -18.54
N ASN A 103 5.52 4.21 -17.84
CA ASN A 103 5.42 5.67 -17.98
C ASN A 103 4.03 6.22 -17.72
N THR A 104 3.22 5.54 -16.94
CA THR A 104 1.92 6.00 -16.51
C THR A 104 1.92 6.28 -15.02
N LEU A 105 0.96 7.10 -14.57
CA LEU A 105 0.79 7.44 -13.17
C LEU A 105 -0.25 6.53 -12.53
N ASN A 106 0.09 6.02 -11.34
CA ASN A 106 -0.80 5.18 -10.54
C ASN A 106 -0.76 5.66 -9.09
N ILE A 107 -1.92 5.98 -8.54
CA ILE A 107 -2.05 6.48 -7.17
C ILE A 107 -3.13 5.69 -6.47
N GLY A 108 -2.86 5.30 -5.24
CA GLY A 108 -3.85 4.60 -4.47
C GLY A 108 -3.45 4.42 -3.02
N PHE A 109 -4.11 3.49 -2.38
CA PHE A 109 -3.83 3.10 -1.01
C PHE A 109 -3.52 1.61 -0.96
N LEU A 110 -2.50 1.27 -0.16
CA LEU A 110 -2.31 -0.09 0.33
C LEU A 110 -2.96 -0.16 1.70
N GLU A 111 -3.97 -1.00 1.83
CA GLU A 111 -4.64 -1.23 3.10
C GLU A 111 -4.06 -2.47 3.75
N LEU A 112 -3.65 -2.32 4.99
CA LEU A 112 -3.08 -3.40 5.80
C LEU A 112 -4.07 -3.72 6.90
N PHE A 113 -4.50 -4.95 6.97
CA PHE A 113 -5.51 -5.39 7.92
C PHE A 113 -4.99 -6.62 8.67
N SER A 114 -4.98 -6.56 9.99
CA SER A 114 -4.60 -7.69 10.83
C SER A 114 -5.73 -8.02 11.79
N THR A 115 -6.13 -9.29 11.79
CA THR A 115 -7.16 -9.80 12.69
C THR A 115 -6.56 -10.44 13.92
N THR A 116 -5.27 -10.70 13.93
CA THR A 116 -4.59 -11.34 15.04
C THR A 116 -4.06 -10.32 16.01
N GLY A 117 -4.88 -9.51 16.53
CA GLY A 117 -4.47 -8.41 17.38
C GLY A 117 -3.74 -8.81 18.65
N SER A 118 -2.89 -9.70 18.56
CA SER A 118 -2.09 -10.15 19.69
C SER A 118 -1.23 -9.05 20.32
#